data_60e1c6cf52cd11f0ced0aaa093c7b6a0
#
_entry.id   60e1c6cf52cd11f0ced0aaa093c7b6a0
#
_cell.length_a   1.000
_cell.length_b   1.000
_cell.length_c   1.000
_cell.angle_alpha   90.00
_cell.angle_beta   90.00
_cell.angle_gamma   90.00
#
_symmetry.space_group_name_H-M   'P 1'
#
loop_
_entity.id
_entity.type
_entity.pdbx_description
1 polymer ?
#
loop_
_entity_poly.entity_id
_entity_poly.type
_entity_poly.pdbx_seq_one_letter_code
_entity_poly.pdbx_strand_id
1 'polypeptide(L)'
;KILRNQIKKGTVSQSYLFAGTRGTGKTTTARILAKAVNCTCSDPGVDLPCGECANCRAITEGRFLDVVELDAASNNGVESLRQITESVQYPPTVGKYKVYIIDEAHMLTDSAENAFLKTLEEPPAHVIFILATTNPEKIKATIKSRCLTLNFRHVSENDLLDGMRRICQKKAINIEEDALAVIARKADGS
;
A
#
# COMPACT_ATOMS: atom_id res chain seq x y z
N LYS A 1 -3.30 -12.10 -5.74
CA LYS A 1 -3.10 -12.63 -7.11
C LYS A 1 -2.93 -11.52 -8.16
N ILE A 2 -3.79 -10.49 -8.20
CA ILE A 2 -3.76 -9.39 -9.21
C ILE A 2 -2.40 -8.71 -9.23
N LEU A 3 -1.95 -8.12 -8.13
CA LEU A 3 -0.67 -7.39 -8.03
C LEU A 3 0.52 -8.27 -8.43
N ARG A 4 0.56 -9.52 -7.95
CA ARG A 4 1.64 -10.46 -8.31
C ARG A 4 1.70 -10.71 -9.82
N ASN A 5 0.55 -10.85 -10.47
CA ASN A 5 0.49 -11.03 -11.93
C ASN A 5 0.95 -9.78 -12.69
N GLN A 6 0.56 -8.58 -12.22
CA GLN A 6 0.99 -7.32 -12.82
C GLN A 6 2.51 -7.14 -12.71
N ILE A 7 3.09 -7.44 -11.53
CA ILE A 7 4.54 -7.37 -11.30
C ILE A 7 5.27 -8.34 -12.24
N LYS A 8 4.82 -9.60 -12.31
CA LYS A 8 5.42 -10.62 -13.20
C LYS A 8 5.35 -10.25 -14.68
N LYS A 9 4.27 -9.59 -15.12
CA LYS A 9 4.08 -9.16 -16.51
C LYS A 9 4.67 -7.77 -16.81
N GLY A 10 5.15 -7.05 -15.83
CA GLY A 10 5.60 -5.67 -15.99
C GLY A 10 4.48 -4.66 -16.32
N THR A 11 3.21 -5.02 -16.05
CA THR A 11 2.02 -4.21 -16.38
C THR A 11 1.41 -3.58 -15.12
N VAL A 12 2.24 -2.95 -14.29
CA VAL A 12 1.81 -2.29 -13.07
C VAL A 12 0.99 -1.04 -13.40
N SER A 13 -0.15 -0.87 -12.75
CA SER A 13 -1.00 0.32 -12.88
C SER A 13 -0.33 1.53 -12.23
N GLN A 14 -0.57 2.72 -12.77
CA GLN A 14 -0.01 3.95 -12.17
C GLN A 14 -0.83 4.47 -11.00
N SER A 15 -2.10 4.05 -10.87
CA SER A 15 -2.97 4.48 -9.77
C SER A 15 -3.77 3.32 -9.22
N TYR A 16 -3.74 3.15 -7.90
CA TYR A 16 -4.46 2.13 -7.15
C TYR A 16 -5.33 2.76 -6.07
N LEU A 17 -6.50 2.17 -5.84
CA LEU A 17 -7.33 2.43 -4.67
C LEU A 17 -7.48 1.14 -3.87
N PHE A 18 -6.90 1.08 -2.68
CA PHE A 18 -7.04 -0.02 -1.74
C PHE A 18 -8.16 0.30 -0.76
N ALA A 19 -9.28 -0.38 -0.92
CA ALA A 19 -10.48 -0.15 -0.14
C ALA A 19 -10.78 -1.33 0.79
N GLY A 20 -11.12 -1.07 2.03
CA GLY A 20 -11.48 -2.11 3.00
C GLY A 20 -11.34 -1.66 4.44
N THR A 21 -11.88 -2.44 5.37
CA THR A 21 -11.88 -2.12 6.79
C THR A 21 -10.47 -2.00 7.38
N ARG A 22 -10.38 -1.41 8.58
CA ARG A 22 -9.11 -1.27 9.30
C ARG A 22 -8.48 -2.65 9.57
N GLY A 23 -7.16 -2.73 9.54
CA GLY A 23 -6.42 -3.97 9.88
C GLY A 23 -6.38 -5.04 8.78
N THR A 24 -6.98 -4.82 7.61
CA THR A 24 -6.98 -5.79 6.50
C THR A 24 -5.69 -5.79 5.65
N GLY A 25 -4.69 -5.00 6.02
CA GLY A 25 -3.37 -5.00 5.39
C GLY A 25 -3.22 -4.09 4.18
N LYS A 26 -4.06 -3.06 4.01
CA LYS A 26 -3.98 -2.09 2.90
C LYS A 26 -2.61 -1.42 2.81
N THR A 27 -2.20 -0.70 3.85
CA THR A 27 -0.92 0.03 3.91
C THR A 27 0.27 -0.92 3.83
N THR A 28 0.18 -2.09 4.48
CA THR A 28 1.20 -3.14 4.36
C THR A 28 1.36 -3.63 2.92
N THR A 29 0.24 -3.87 2.22
CA THR A 29 0.27 -4.29 0.80
C THR A 29 0.80 -3.17 -0.09
N ALA A 30 0.49 -1.90 0.20
CA ALA A 30 1.06 -0.75 -0.51
C ALA A 30 2.58 -0.71 -0.41
N ARG A 31 3.12 -0.89 0.80
CA ARG A 31 4.58 -0.99 1.02
C ARG A 31 5.22 -2.20 0.33
N ILE A 32 4.52 -3.34 0.30
CA ILE A 32 4.98 -4.53 -0.44
C ILE A 32 5.01 -4.24 -1.95
N LEU A 33 4.01 -3.57 -2.50
CA LEU A 33 3.99 -3.17 -3.90
C LEU A 33 5.13 -2.19 -4.21
N ALA A 34 5.34 -1.18 -3.37
CA ALA A 34 6.44 -0.23 -3.49
C ALA A 34 7.82 -0.92 -3.50
N LYS A 35 8.00 -1.94 -2.64
CA LYS A 35 9.20 -2.79 -2.66
C LYS A 35 9.32 -3.58 -3.96
N ALA A 36 8.23 -4.19 -4.41
CA ALA A 36 8.26 -5.08 -5.57
C ALA A 36 8.62 -4.34 -6.87
N VAL A 37 8.10 -3.11 -7.06
CA VAL A 37 8.39 -2.30 -8.26
C VAL A 37 9.78 -1.68 -8.25
N ASN A 38 10.40 -1.53 -7.07
CA ASN A 38 11.73 -0.96 -6.86
C ASN A 38 12.79 -2.01 -6.48
N CYS A 39 12.41 -3.29 -6.47
CA CYS A 39 13.33 -4.38 -6.15
C CYS A 39 14.39 -4.53 -7.22
N THR A 40 15.66 -4.63 -6.82
CA THR A 40 16.81 -4.79 -7.72
C THR A 40 17.22 -6.25 -7.90
N CYS A 41 16.46 -7.21 -7.32
CA CYS A 41 16.73 -8.63 -7.51
C CYS A 41 16.37 -9.05 -8.93
N SER A 42 17.32 -9.60 -9.63
CA SER A 42 17.18 -10.11 -11.01
C SER A 42 17.07 -11.63 -11.09
N ASP A 43 17.08 -12.33 -9.95
CA ASP A 43 16.96 -13.78 -9.92
C ASP A 43 15.51 -14.20 -10.28
N PRO A 44 15.32 -14.92 -11.41
CA PRO A 44 13.99 -15.36 -11.85
C PRO A 44 13.34 -16.39 -10.92
N GLY A 45 14.11 -17.02 -10.02
CA GLY A 45 13.62 -17.94 -9.01
C GLY A 45 13.02 -17.27 -7.79
N VAL A 46 13.23 -15.95 -7.62
CA VAL A 46 12.76 -15.21 -6.45
C VAL A 46 11.48 -14.46 -6.78
N ASP A 47 10.43 -14.69 -6.00
CA ASP A 47 9.20 -13.87 -6.05
C ASP A 47 9.50 -12.45 -5.52
N LEU A 48 9.13 -11.43 -6.30
CA LEU A 48 9.30 -10.04 -5.88
C LEU A 48 8.21 -9.61 -4.88
N PRO A 49 8.59 -8.81 -3.87
CA PRO A 49 9.93 -8.31 -3.54
C PRO A 49 10.79 -9.35 -2.83
N CYS A 50 12.10 -9.36 -3.10
CA CYS A 50 13.02 -10.31 -2.45
C CYS A 50 13.18 -10.06 -0.93
N GLY A 51 12.91 -8.84 -0.45
CA GLY A 51 13.04 -8.45 0.96
C GLY A 51 14.47 -8.14 1.43
N GLU A 52 15.49 -8.49 0.67
CA GLU A 52 16.90 -8.49 1.11
C GLU A 52 17.78 -7.45 0.39
N CYS A 53 17.46 -7.06 -0.84
CA CYS A 53 18.25 -6.06 -1.55
C CYS A 53 18.21 -4.69 -0.85
N ALA A 54 19.15 -3.83 -1.17
CA ALA A 54 19.29 -2.51 -0.55
C ALA A 54 17.98 -1.70 -0.60
N ASN A 55 17.29 -1.69 -1.74
CA ASN A 55 16.02 -0.98 -1.89
C ASN A 55 14.93 -1.59 -1.00
N CYS A 56 14.78 -2.91 -0.97
CA CYS A 56 13.79 -3.57 -0.12
C CYS A 56 14.02 -3.28 1.37
N ARG A 57 15.27 -3.29 1.83
CA ARG A 57 15.62 -2.94 3.22
C ARG A 57 15.33 -1.49 3.52
N ALA A 58 15.79 -0.56 2.67
CA ALA A 58 15.55 0.88 2.84
C ALA A 58 14.06 1.23 2.89
N ILE A 59 13.22 0.61 2.04
CA ILE A 59 11.76 0.80 2.09
C ILE A 59 11.17 0.22 3.38
N THR A 60 11.65 -0.94 3.83
CA THR A 60 11.18 -1.54 5.09
C THR A 60 11.48 -0.64 6.29
N GLU A 61 12.63 0.04 6.27
CA GLU A 61 13.10 0.96 7.32
C GLU A 61 12.54 2.39 7.16
N GLY A 62 11.73 2.66 6.13
CA GLY A 62 11.12 3.98 5.90
C GLY A 62 12.08 5.07 5.46
N ARG A 63 13.27 4.72 4.94
CA ARG A 63 14.32 5.67 4.52
C ARG A 63 14.61 5.69 3.01
N PHE A 64 13.72 5.11 2.21
CA PHE A 64 13.86 5.12 0.75
C PHE A 64 13.20 6.38 0.17
N LEU A 65 14.02 7.26 -0.44
CA LEU A 65 13.60 8.60 -0.88
C LEU A 65 12.48 8.60 -1.92
N ASP A 66 12.41 7.57 -2.78
CA ASP A 66 11.41 7.47 -3.83
C ASP A 66 10.10 6.77 -3.36
N VAL A 67 9.94 6.52 -2.07
CA VAL A 67 8.67 6.08 -1.46
C VAL A 67 8.26 7.09 -0.42
N VAL A 68 7.20 7.82 -0.73
CA VAL A 68 6.62 8.86 0.14
C VAL A 68 5.30 8.33 0.70
N GLU A 69 5.17 8.30 2.01
CA GLU A 69 3.96 7.91 2.70
C GLU A 69 3.35 9.12 3.40
N LEU A 70 2.09 9.41 3.09
CA LEU A 70 1.30 10.48 3.67
C LEU A 70 0.08 9.89 4.37
N ASP A 71 -0.09 10.17 5.64
CA ASP A 71 -1.33 9.93 6.35
C ASP A 71 -2.25 11.16 6.19
N ALA A 72 -3.33 11.00 5.44
CA ALA A 72 -4.28 12.08 5.19
C ALA A 72 -5.11 12.44 6.44
N ALA A 73 -5.15 11.60 7.48
CA ALA A 73 -5.78 11.99 8.74
C ALA A 73 -5.00 13.10 9.46
N SER A 74 -3.67 13.10 9.33
CA SER A 74 -2.78 14.10 9.93
C SER A 74 -2.40 15.22 8.95
N ASN A 75 -2.47 14.96 7.62
CA ASN A 75 -1.98 15.84 6.57
C ASN A 75 -3.02 15.98 5.44
N ASN A 76 -4.22 16.45 5.76
CA ASN A 76 -5.36 16.53 4.83
C ASN A 76 -5.43 17.80 3.98
N GLY A 77 -4.50 18.73 4.19
CA GLY A 77 -4.49 20.03 3.55
C GLY A 77 -4.01 20.02 2.10
N VAL A 78 -4.41 21.07 1.36
CA VAL A 78 -4.00 21.27 -0.05
C VAL A 78 -2.48 21.36 -0.18
N GLU A 79 -1.79 21.93 0.81
CA GLU A 79 -0.35 22.14 0.78
C GLU A 79 0.43 20.84 0.71
N SER A 80 0.04 19.82 1.51
CA SER A 80 0.68 18.52 1.50
C SER A 80 0.55 17.82 0.13
N LEU A 81 -0.61 17.94 -0.53
CA LEU A 81 -0.79 17.40 -1.88
C LEU A 81 -0.15 18.26 -2.98
N ARG A 82 -0.02 19.57 -2.79
CA ARG A 82 0.76 20.40 -3.71
C ARG A 82 2.22 19.99 -3.75
N GLN A 83 2.85 19.79 -2.60
CA GLN A 83 4.21 19.28 -2.51
C GLN A 83 4.39 17.94 -3.25
N ILE A 84 3.41 17.03 -3.13
CA ILE A 84 3.39 15.78 -3.90
C ILE A 84 3.29 16.09 -5.39
N THR A 85 2.32 16.89 -5.83
CA THR A 85 2.10 17.23 -7.26
C THR A 85 3.28 17.94 -7.91
N GLU A 86 4.00 18.74 -7.17
CA GLU A 86 5.26 19.35 -7.63
C GLU A 86 6.38 18.32 -7.73
N SER A 87 6.48 17.43 -6.73
CA SER A 87 7.54 16.43 -6.68
C SER A 87 7.41 15.30 -7.72
N VAL A 88 6.20 15.03 -8.24
CA VAL A 88 5.98 13.99 -9.27
C VAL A 88 6.64 14.34 -10.62
N GLN A 89 6.91 15.62 -10.87
CA GLN A 89 7.57 16.05 -12.12
C GLN A 89 9.04 15.58 -12.21
N TYR A 90 9.65 15.33 -11.06
CA TYR A 90 11.05 14.91 -11.01
C TYR A 90 11.16 13.38 -11.06
N PRO A 91 12.11 12.83 -11.81
CA PRO A 91 12.34 11.39 -11.87
C PRO A 91 12.75 10.83 -10.51
N PRO A 92 12.66 9.48 -10.32
CA PRO A 92 13.17 8.84 -9.12
C PRO A 92 14.67 9.08 -8.95
N THR A 93 15.12 9.16 -7.70
CA THR A 93 16.53 9.38 -7.36
C THR A 93 17.33 8.07 -7.33
N VAL A 94 16.74 7.00 -6.82
CA VAL A 94 17.40 5.70 -6.60
C VAL A 94 16.57 4.56 -7.21
N GLY A 95 15.25 4.64 -7.09
CA GLY A 95 14.33 3.60 -7.53
C GLY A 95 14.04 3.62 -9.03
N LYS A 96 13.29 2.61 -9.48
CA LYS A 96 12.69 2.60 -10.81
C LYS A 96 11.43 3.46 -10.87
N TYR A 97 10.68 3.49 -9.77
CA TYR A 97 9.43 4.24 -9.63
C TYR A 97 9.44 5.09 -8.37
N LYS A 98 8.88 6.29 -8.48
CA LYS A 98 8.40 7.07 -7.32
C LYS A 98 7.04 6.55 -6.90
N VAL A 99 6.90 6.14 -5.65
CA VAL A 99 5.65 5.60 -5.12
C VAL A 99 5.11 6.52 -4.03
N TYR A 100 3.89 6.99 -4.21
CA TYR A 100 3.19 7.79 -3.23
C TYR A 100 2.07 6.97 -2.61
N ILE A 101 2.16 6.74 -1.31
CA ILE A 101 1.16 6.02 -0.52
C ILE A 101 0.39 7.07 0.28
N ILE A 102 -0.90 7.22 0.00
CA ILE A 102 -1.79 8.14 0.72
C ILE A 102 -2.75 7.29 1.53
N ASP A 103 -2.48 7.19 2.83
CA ASP A 103 -3.33 6.43 3.75
C ASP A 103 -4.50 7.30 4.24
N GLU A 104 -5.61 6.65 4.56
CA GLU A 104 -6.90 7.26 4.90
C GLU A 104 -7.32 8.39 3.93
N ALA A 105 -7.15 8.12 2.62
CA ALA A 105 -7.38 9.09 1.54
C ALA A 105 -8.76 9.77 1.59
N HIS A 106 -9.77 9.16 2.24
CA HIS A 106 -11.08 9.76 2.43
C HIS A 106 -11.09 10.96 3.40
N MET A 107 -9.96 11.23 4.08
CA MET A 107 -9.80 12.39 4.96
C MET A 107 -9.27 13.63 4.23
N LEU A 108 -8.89 13.50 2.96
CA LEU A 108 -8.47 14.63 2.15
C LEU A 108 -9.59 15.67 2.03
N THR A 109 -9.25 16.95 2.06
CA THR A 109 -10.21 18.03 1.80
C THR A 109 -10.62 18.05 0.32
N ASP A 110 -11.80 18.57 0.00
CA ASP A 110 -12.29 18.70 -1.37
C ASP A 110 -11.31 19.47 -2.28
N SER A 111 -10.67 20.50 -1.76
CA SER A 111 -9.67 21.27 -2.47
C SER A 111 -8.39 20.50 -2.74
N ALA A 112 -7.98 19.65 -1.80
CA ALA A 112 -6.84 18.77 -1.95
C ALA A 112 -7.10 17.67 -3.00
N GLU A 113 -8.27 17.02 -2.94
CA GLU A 113 -8.69 16.05 -3.95
C GLU A 113 -8.74 16.64 -5.35
N ASN A 114 -9.32 17.84 -5.51
CA ASN A 114 -9.42 18.51 -6.81
C ASN A 114 -8.04 18.88 -7.39
N ALA A 115 -7.11 19.35 -6.55
CA ALA A 115 -5.74 19.61 -6.97
C ALA A 115 -5.01 18.34 -7.45
N PHE A 116 -5.36 17.18 -6.87
CA PHE A 116 -4.76 15.91 -7.18
C PHE A 116 -5.33 15.23 -8.44
N LEU A 117 -6.57 15.56 -8.84
CA LEU A 117 -7.24 14.94 -9.98
C LEU A 117 -6.43 15.06 -11.28
N LYS A 118 -5.85 16.24 -11.56
CA LYS A 118 -5.05 16.45 -12.77
C LYS A 118 -3.84 15.51 -12.84
N THR A 119 -3.20 15.26 -11.71
CA THR A 119 -2.05 14.37 -11.62
C THR A 119 -2.46 12.89 -11.75
N LEU A 120 -3.67 12.54 -11.29
CA LEU A 120 -4.23 11.19 -11.46
C LEU A 120 -4.69 10.91 -12.89
N GLU A 121 -5.06 11.95 -13.66
CA GLU A 121 -5.47 11.80 -15.05
C GLU A 121 -4.28 11.44 -15.95
N GLU A 122 -3.18 12.13 -15.79
CA GLU A 122 -1.96 11.97 -16.60
C GLU A 122 -0.73 11.82 -15.69
N PRO A 123 -0.63 10.71 -14.94
CA PRO A 123 0.51 10.49 -14.07
C PRO A 123 1.79 10.25 -14.92
N PRO A 124 2.94 10.83 -14.54
CA PRO A 124 4.20 10.53 -15.21
C PRO A 124 4.51 9.02 -15.19
N ALA A 125 5.13 8.49 -16.24
CA ALA A 125 5.38 7.06 -16.40
C ALA A 125 6.18 6.41 -15.26
N HIS A 126 6.97 7.21 -14.54
CA HIS A 126 7.79 6.78 -13.40
C HIS A 126 7.08 6.88 -12.05
N VAL A 127 5.80 7.25 -12.00
CA VAL A 127 5.05 7.48 -10.76
C VAL A 127 3.96 6.43 -10.56
N ILE A 128 3.82 5.98 -9.33
CA ILE A 128 2.74 5.10 -8.89
C ILE A 128 2.07 5.71 -7.67
N PHE A 129 0.75 5.91 -7.74
CA PHE A 129 -0.08 6.34 -6.62
C PHE A 129 -0.82 5.16 -6.01
N ILE A 130 -0.82 5.07 -4.69
CA ILE A 130 -1.57 4.06 -3.93
C ILE A 130 -2.39 4.79 -2.87
N LEU A 131 -3.68 4.94 -3.13
CA LEU A 131 -4.64 5.50 -2.19
C LEU A 131 -5.18 4.35 -1.33
N ALA A 132 -5.10 4.45 -0.01
CA ALA A 132 -5.71 3.50 0.90
C ALA A 132 -6.85 4.18 1.66
N THR A 133 -7.96 3.48 1.86
CA THR A 133 -9.12 4.03 2.57
C THR A 133 -9.88 2.96 3.32
N THR A 134 -10.36 3.32 4.51
CA THR A 134 -11.32 2.52 5.28
C THR A 134 -12.76 2.84 4.91
N ASN A 135 -13.00 3.98 4.25
CA ASN A 135 -14.34 4.40 3.84
C ASN A 135 -14.38 4.74 2.34
N PRO A 136 -14.51 3.74 1.47
CA PRO A 136 -14.51 3.95 0.02
C PRO A 136 -15.70 4.80 -0.47
N GLU A 137 -16.81 4.85 0.29
CA GLU A 137 -17.99 5.63 -0.10
C GLU A 137 -17.71 7.14 -0.08
N LYS A 138 -16.79 7.59 0.77
CA LYS A 138 -16.39 9.00 0.84
C LYS A 138 -15.44 9.43 -0.27
N ILE A 139 -14.81 8.49 -0.99
CA ILE A 139 -13.92 8.83 -2.13
C ILE A 139 -14.77 9.22 -3.34
N LYS A 140 -14.47 10.36 -3.95
CA LYS A 140 -15.20 10.86 -5.13
C LYS A 140 -15.14 9.87 -6.30
N ALA A 141 -16.23 9.78 -7.05
CA ALA A 141 -16.31 8.93 -8.23
C ALA A 141 -15.23 9.27 -9.27
N THR A 142 -14.83 10.53 -9.35
CA THR A 142 -13.77 11.03 -10.23
C THR A 142 -12.40 10.44 -9.90
N ILE A 143 -12.08 10.19 -8.63
CA ILE A 143 -10.84 9.50 -8.20
C ILE A 143 -10.98 7.99 -8.46
N LYS A 144 -12.11 7.39 -8.07
CA LYS A 144 -12.35 5.95 -8.25
C LYS A 144 -12.21 5.52 -9.70
N SER A 145 -12.73 6.31 -10.66
CA SER A 145 -12.69 5.99 -12.10
C SER A 145 -11.27 5.99 -12.69
N ARG A 146 -10.30 6.62 -12.02
CA ARG A 146 -8.90 6.72 -12.46
C ARG A 146 -7.97 5.74 -11.75
N CYS A 147 -8.48 5.00 -10.77
CA CYS A 147 -7.70 4.06 -9.97
C CYS A 147 -8.14 2.62 -10.20
N LEU A 148 -7.19 1.71 -10.27
CA LEU A 148 -7.50 0.29 -10.16
C LEU A 148 -7.90 -0.03 -8.71
N THR A 149 -9.19 -0.26 -8.49
CA THR A 149 -9.71 -0.54 -7.16
C THR A 149 -9.47 -2.00 -6.76
N LEU A 150 -8.85 -2.19 -5.60
CA LEU A 150 -8.65 -3.49 -4.96
C LEU A 150 -9.37 -3.50 -3.61
N ASN A 151 -10.35 -4.39 -3.48
CA ASN A 151 -11.12 -4.54 -2.27
C ASN A 151 -10.45 -5.53 -1.31
N PHE A 152 -10.10 -5.05 -0.11
CA PHE A 152 -9.58 -5.83 1.00
C PHE A 152 -10.74 -6.27 1.87
N ARG A 153 -10.93 -7.58 1.96
CA ARG A 153 -11.98 -8.19 2.77
C ARG A 153 -11.43 -8.54 4.14
N HIS A 154 -12.32 -8.71 5.10
CA HIS A 154 -11.99 -9.31 6.39
C HIS A 154 -11.27 -10.63 6.19
N VAL A 155 -10.25 -10.87 7.00
CA VAL A 155 -9.56 -12.16 7.04
C VAL A 155 -10.45 -13.15 7.79
N SER A 156 -10.58 -14.38 7.27
CA SER A 156 -11.37 -15.40 7.96
C SER A 156 -10.73 -15.77 9.31
N GLU A 157 -11.54 -16.21 10.28
CA GLU A 157 -11.05 -16.65 11.59
C GLU A 157 -9.97 -17.73 11.45
N ASN A 158 -10.17 -18.67 10.53
CA ASN A 158 -9.20 -19.74 10.26
C ASN A 158 -7.87 -19.21 9.72
N ASP A 159 -7.91 -18.27 8.77
CA ASP A 159 -6.70 -17.65 8.23
C ASP A 159 -5.96 -16.83 9.29
N LEU A 160 -6.70 -16.17 10.21
CA LEU A 160 -6.13 -15.47 11.36
C LEU A 160 -5.42 -16.44 12.31
N LEU A 161 -6.09 -17.55 12.66
CA LEU A 161 -5.51 -18.61 13.49
C LEU A 161 -4.22 -19.14 12.88
N ASP A 162 -4.25 -19.51 11.60
CA ASP A 162 -3.06 -20.00 10.89
C ASP A 162 -1.93 -18.96 10.80
N GLY A 163 -2.29 -17.70 10.65
CA GLY A 163 -1.34 -16.58 10.70
C GLY A 163 -0.68 -16.45 12.07
N MET A 164 -1.49 -16.49 13.14
CA MET A 164 -1.00 -16.39 14.52
C MET A 164 -0.13 -17.59 14.91
N ARG A 165 -0.53 -18.83 14.57
CA ARG A 165 0.28 -20.04 14.80
C ARG A 165 1.68 -19.88 14.21
N ARG A 166 1.77 -19.42 12.93
CA ARG A 166 3.06 -19.17 12.26
C ARG A 166 3.90 -18.13 12.97
N ILE A 167 3.27 -17.07 13.49
CA ILE A 167 3.97 -16.02 14.26
C ILE A 167 4.48 -16.60 15.59
N CYS A 168 3.65 -17.34 16.32
CA CYS A 168 4.02 -17.94 17.59
C CYS A 168 5.19 -18.92 17.41
N GLN A 169 5.15 -19.78 16.40
CA GLN A 169 6.26 -20.67 16.05
C GLN A 169 7.55 -19.90 15.74
N LYS A 170 7.47 -18.88 14.89
CA LYS A 170 8.65 -18.09 14.50
C LYS A 170 9.25 -17.28 15.65
N LYS A 171 8.43 -16.89 16.62
CA LYS A 171 8.85 -16.11 17.80
C LYS A 171 9.08 -16.93 19.05
N ALA A 172 8.90 -18.26 18.96
CA ALA A 172 8.97 -19.20 20.10
C ALA A 172 8.02 -18.77 21.25
N ILE A 173 6.81 -18.29 20.90
CA ILE A 173 5.77 -17.92 21.87
C ILE A 173 4.97 -19.20 22.18
N ASN A 174 4.91 -19.58 23.45
CA ASN A 174 4.07 -20.66 23.92
C ASN A 174 2.70 -20.09 24.32
N ILE A 175 1.64 -20.51 23.63
CA ILE A 175 0.26 -20.06 23.86
C ILE A 175 -0.69 -21.23 23.62
N GLU A 176 -1.74 -21.30 24.42
CA GLU A 176 -2.78 -22.31 24.28
C GLU A 176 -3.67 -22.03 23.06
N GLU A 177 -4.12 -23.11 22.40
CA GLU A 177 -4.95 -23.01 21.19
C GLU A 177 -6.27 -22.27 21.45
N ASP A 178 -6.89 -22.49 22.63
CA ASP A 178 -8.12 -21.79 23.01
C ASP A 178 -7.91 -20.27 23.17
N ALA A 179 -6.74 -19.86 23.66
CA ALA A 179 -6.39 -18.46 23.77
C ALA A 179 -6.20 -17.83 22.37
N LEU A 180 -5.57 -18.54 21.41
CA LEU A 180 -5.48 -18.11 20.02
C LEU A 180 -6.86 -17.95 19.40
N ALA A 181 -7.78 -18.88 19.62
CA ALA A 181 -9.15 -18.81 19.11
C ALA A 181 -9.92 -17.60 19.66
N VAL A 182 -9.75 -17.27 20.95
CA VAL A 182 -10.36 -16.06 21.55
C VAL A 182 -9.78 -14.79 20.89
N ILE A 183 -8.47 -14.72 20.68
CA ILE A 183 -7.83 -13.58 20.04
C ILE A 183 -8.33 -13.42 18.59
N ALA A 184 -8.40 -14.52 17.82
CA ALA A 184 -8.89 -14.48 16.45
C ALA A 184 -10.31 -13.95 16.34
N ARG A 185 -11.22 -14.41 17.22
CA ARG A 185 -12.60 -13.91 17.28
C ARG A 185 -12.67 -12.42 17.64
N LYS A 186 -11.86 -11.99 18.60
CA LYS A 186 -11.81 -10.56 19.01
C LYS A 186 -11.17 -9.65 17.97
N ALA A 187 -10.32 -10.20 17.10
CA ALA A 187 -9.69 -9.44 16.01
C ALA A 187 -10.67 -9.08 14.88
N ASP A 188 -11.83 -9.73 14.78
CA ASP A 188 -12.92 -9.43 13.84
C ASP A 188 -12.42 -9.22 12.40
N GLY A 189 -11.59 -10.14 11.92
CA GLY A 189 -11.03 -10.09 10.56
C GLY A 189 -9.91 -9.06 10.34
N SER A 190 -9.39 -8.47 11.41
CA SER A 190 -8.30 -7.48 11.38
C SER A 190 -6.94 -8.12 11.64
#